data_5b9b068b9a092de24a02ca5a379e605d
#
_entry.id   5b9b068b9a092de24a02ca5a379e605d
#
_cell.length_a   1.000
_cell.length_b   1.000
_cell.length_c   1.000
_cell.angle_alpha   90.00
_cell.angle_beta   90.00
_cell.angle_gamma   90.00
#
_symmetry.space_group_name_H-M   'P 1'
#
loop_
_entity.id
_entity.type
_entity.pdbx_description
1 polymer ?
#
loop_
_entity_poly.entity_id
_entity_poly.type
_entity_poly.pdbx_seq_one_letter_code
_entity_poly.pdbx_strand_id
1 'polypeptide(L)'
;MKGTQKAARAKKAIVAAKTKAILVGDIGGTRTRLALYEASSRKALAEAVISSRDHASFEDIALPFLAGEGDVRPAAAVFGVAGPVRKGIATVTNLPWRLDERALSRRLGIPNVLLTNDLVVAARGCLHVPPGSIEVITEKKPTPKGSNVAVIAAGTGLGEARLIWTGDRHLTLAAEGGHADFAPGSPLQIELWHFLANRFPDHVSYERILSGNGLGALYDFFASRAGREPRAIAKRLAQEDRNAVISELGLTRQHRPAALAVDLFASVYGAEAGNLALREMAVGGVFITGNIGRTIIPPRREVFLDAFRKKGRLSRLMADIPVAVVTDPFVGVIGALAMARDILANQGAIAPKRRARA
;
A
#
# COMPACT_ATOMS: atom_id res chain seq x y z
N MET A 1 18.55 -33.43 22.06
CA MET A 1 17.98 -32.38 21.23
C MET A 1 16.42 -32.39 21.07
N LYS A 2 15.73 -33.52 21.11
CA LYS A 2 14.24 -33.58 20.98
C LYS A 2 13.48 -33.04 22.21
N GLY A 3 14.07 -33.07 23.42
CA GLY A 3 13.41 -32.59 24.65
C GLY A 3 13.32 -31.07 24.78
N THR A 4 14.35 -30.35 24.31
CA THR A 4 14.37 -28.86 24.36
C THR A 4 13.43 -28.21 23.38
N GLN A 5 13.19 -28.82 22.21
CA GLN A 5 12.20 -28.33 21.24
C GLN A 5 10.76 -28.55 21.72
N LYS A 6 10.49 -29.67 22.41
CA LYS A 6 9.15 -29.97 22.98
C LYS A 6 8.82 -29.02 24.14
N ALA A 7 9.81 -28.71 25.00
CA ALA A 7 9.63 -27.75 26.10
C ALA A 7 9.47 -26.31 25.61
N ALA A 8 10.17 -25.88 24.55
CA ALA A 8 10.00 -24.58 23.94
C ALA A 8 8.65 -24.44 23.23
N ARG A 9 8.15 -25.49 22.56
CA ARG A 9 6.79 -25.56 21.99
C ARG A 9 5.71 -25.50 23.07
N ALA A 10 5.88 -26.24 24.17
CA ALA A 10 4.92 -26.23 25.28
C ALA A 10 4.88 -24.87 25.99
N LYS A 11 6.03 -24.20 26.19
CA LYS A 11 6.07 -22.83 26.72
C LYS A 11 5.40 -21.81 25.80
N LYS A 12 5.59 -21.95 24.46
CA LYS A 12 4.93 -21.11 23.45
C LYS A 12 3.41 -21.32 23.46
N ALA A 13 2.92 -22.56 23.64
CA ALA A 13 1.50 -22.89 23.73
C ALA A 13 0.84 -22.38 25.03
N ILE A 14 1.54 -22.43 26.18
CA ILE A 14 1.01 -21.95 27.47
C ILE A 14 0.92 -20.41 27.50
N VAL A 15 1.83 -19.70 26.86
CA VAL A 15 1.78 -18.23 26.72
C VAL A 15 0.66 -17.83 25.75
N ALA A 16 0.48 -18.56 24.66
CA ALA A 16 -0.58 -18.29 23.67
C ALA A 16 -2.01 -18.52 24.21
N ALA A 17 -2.19 -19.40 25.19
CA ALA A 17 -3.50 -19.65 25.81
C ALA A 17 -3.99 -18.48 26.71
N LYS A 18 -3.12 -17.56 27.11
CA LYS A 18 -3.45 -16.37 27.92
C LYS A 18 -3.53 -15.05 27.14
N THR A 19 -2.95 -14.98 25.97
CA THR A 19 -2.94 -13.77 25.14
C THR A 19 -3.72 -13.99 23.85
N LYS A 20 -4.63 -13.03 23.53
CA LYS A 20 -5.40 -13.08 22.27
C LYS A 20 -4.42 -12.97 21.09
N ALA A 21 -4.42 -13.98 20.21
CA ALA A 21 -3.67 -13.92 18.96
C ALA A 21 -4.45 -13.18 17.87
N ILE A 22 -3.74 -12.62 16.90
CA ILE A 22 -4.27 -11.90 15.74
C ILE A 22 -3.62 -12.47 14.48
N LEU A 23 -4.43 -12.84 13.50
CA LEU A 23 -3.96 -13.17 12.15
C LEU A 23 -4.11 -11.94 11.26
N VAL A 24 -3.08 -11.59 10.51
CA VAL A 24 -3.14 -10.51 9.53
C VAL A 24 -2.59 -10.95 8.19
N GLY A 25 -3.05 -10.36 7.10
CA GLY A 25 -2.56 -10.66 5.78
C GLY A 25 -2.69 -9.50 4.82
N ASP A 26 -1.80 -9.52 3.83
CA ASP A 26 -1.81 -8.69 2.64
C ASP A 26 -1.93 -9.64 1.43
N ILE A 27 -3.13 -9.67 0.81
CA ILE A 27 -3.52 -10.62 -0.22
C ILE A 27 -3.43 -9.95 -1.58
N GLY A 28 -2.29 -10.16 -2.24
CA GLY A 28 -2.06 -9.67 -3.60
C GLY A 28 -2.27 -10.74 -4.67
N GLY A 29 -2.47 -10.32 -5.91
CA GLY A 29 -2.64 -11.21 -7.07
C GLY A 29 -1.41 -12.07 -7.43
N THR A 30 -0.23 -11.77 -6.87
CA THR A 30 1.01 -12.53 -7.10
C THR A 30 1.51 -13.20 -5.82
N ARG A 31 1.43 -12.51 -4.70
CA ARG A 31 1.95 -12.95 -3.40
C ARG A 31 0.95 -12.62 -2.31
N THR A 32 0.76 -13.56 -1.39
CA THR A 32 0.04 -13.39 -0.14
C THR A 32 1.05 -13.38 1.00
N ARG A 33 0.99 -12.36 1.85
CA ARG A 33 1.75 -12.29 3.11
C ARG A 33 0.81 -12.56 4.25
N LEU A 34 1.19 -13.49 5.12
CA LEU A 34 0.47 -13.77 6.37
C LEU A 34 1.41 -13.55 7.54
N ALA A 35 0.87 -13.04 8.63
CA ALA A 35 1.59 -12.94 9.89
C ALA A 35 0.65 -13.18 11.08
N LEU A 36 1.16 -13.90 12.07
CA LEU A 36 0.47 -14.17 13.34
C LEU A 36 1.14 -13.39 14.46
N TYR A 37 0.37 -12.64 15.23
CA TYR A 37 0.86 -11.81 16.33
C TYR A 37 0.14 -12.15 17.63
N GLU A 38 0.81 -11.92 18.76
CA GLU A 38 0.11 -11.64 20.00
C GLU A 38 -0.50 -10.23 19.95
N ALA A 39 -1.71 -10.05 20.47
CA ALA A 39 -2.42 -8.76 20.40
C ALA A 39 -1.62 -7.59 21.01
N SER A 40 -0.82 -7.85 22.05
CA SER A 40 0.01 -6.87 22.73
C SER A 40 1.41 -6.70 22.13
N SER A 41 1.86 -7.59 21.24
CA SER A 41 3.23 -7.64 20.73
C SER A 41 3.36 -7.04 19.33
N ARG A 42 4.46 -6.35 19.07
CA ARG A 42 4.85 -5.92 17.72
C ARG A 42 5.68 -6.99 16.99
N LYS A 43 6.16 -8.00 17.72
CA LYS A 43 6.92 -9.10 17.13
C LYS A 43 5.97 -10.20 16.69
N ALA A 44 6.08 -10.61 15.45
CA ALA A 44 5.31 -11.73 14.93
C ALA A 44 5.72 -13.05 15.61
N LEU A 45 4.72 -13.90 15.83
CA LEU A 45 4.89 -15.30 16.26
C LEU A 45 5.32 -16.14 15.05
N ALA A 46 4.72 -15.88 13.89
CA ALA A 46 5.02 -16.50 12.61
C ALA A 46 4.73 -15.53 11.47
N GLU A 47 5.49 -15.67 10.39
CA GLU A 47 5.34 -14.93 9.15
C GLU A 47 5.56 -15.84 7.95
N ALA A 48 4.81 -15.63 6.87
CA ALA A 48 5.00 -16.32 5.60
C ALA A 48 4.72 -15.38 4.42
N VAL A 49 5.50 -15.56 3.36
CA VAL A 49 5.25 -14.95 2.04
C VAL A 49 5.09 -16.09 1.04
N ILE A 50 3.91 -16.21 0.46
CA ILE A 50 3.49 -17.37 -0.32
C ILE A 50 3.04 -16.88 -1.69
N SER A 51 3.34 -17.64 -2.76
CA SER A 51 2.84 -17.36 -4.11
C SER A 51 1.33 -17.57 -4.14
N SER A 52 0.58 -16.52 -4.47
CA SER A 52 -0.88 -16.62 -4.55
C SER A 52 -1.32 -17.47 -5.74
N ARG A 53 -0.56 -17.45 -6.85
CA ARG A 53 -0.92 -18.10 -8.11
C ARG A 53 -0.82 -19.62 -8.04
N ASP A 54 -0.07 -20.16 -7.08
CA ASP A 54 0.17 -21.60 -6.96
C ASP A 54 -0.93 -22.29 -6.13
N HIS A 55 -1.97 -21.54 -5.72
CA HIS A 55 -3.05 -22.03 -4.86
C HIS A 55 -4.41 -21.73 -5.47
N ALA A 56 -5.35 -22.67 -5.33
CA ALA A 56 -6.70 -22.52 -5.87
C ALA A 56 -7.57 -21.55 -5.06
N SER A 57 -7.29 -21.43 -3.74
CA SER A 57 -8.03 -20.55 -2.82
C SER A 57 -7.11 -19.93 -1.78
N PHE A 58 -7.58 -18.89 -1.11
CA PHE A 58 -6.88 -18.30 0.03
C PHE A 58 -6.80 -19.27 1.22
N GLU A 59 -7.82 -20.07 1.41
CA GLU A 59 -7.89 -21.09 2.46
C GLU A 59 -6.77 -22.14 2.34
N ASP A 60 -6.34 -22.46 1.11
CA ASP A 60 -5.23 -23.39 0.86
C ASP A 60 -3.88 -22.83 1.36
N ILE A 61 -3.81 -21.52 1.60
CA ILE A 61 -2.67 -20.85 2.21
C ILE A 61 -2.88 -20.67 3.72
N ALA A 62 -4.05 -20.17 4.12
CA ALA A 62 -4.29 -19.75 5.51
C ALA A 62 -4.43 -20.92 6.48
N LEU A 63 -5.08 -22.03 6.06
CA LEU A 63 -5.26 -23.20 6.91
C LEU A 63 -3.93 -23.92 7.24
N PRO A 64 -3.06 -24.23 6.27
CA PRO A 64 -1.75 -24.82 6.56
C PRO A 64 -0.87 -23.89 7.39
N PHE A 65 -0.91 -22.57 7.14
CA PHE A 65 -0.17 -21.59 7.93
C PHE A 65 -0.59 -21.66 9.42
N LEU A 66 -1.89 -21.64 9.71
CA LEU A 66 -2.39 -21.75 11.08
C LEU A 66 -2.09 -23.10 11.70
N ALA A 67 -2.23 -24.20 10.96
CA ALA A 67 -1.94 -25.56 11.44
C ALA A 67 -0.46 -25.74 11.85
N GLY A 68 0.45 -25.05 11.16
CA GLY A 68 1.89 -25.03 11.48
C GLY A 68 2.21 -24.40 12.83
N GLU A 69 1.32 -23.57 13.38
CA GLU A 69 1.53 -22.84 14.64
C GLU A 69 0.85 -23.54 15.86
N GLY A 70 0.36 -24.77 15.68
CA GLY A 70 -0.25 -25.58 16.74
C GLY A 70 -1.63 -25.11 17.15
N ASP A 71 -1.91 -25.09 18.47
CA ASP A 71 -3.22 -24.74 19.01
C ASP A 71 -3.51 -23.23 19.13
N VAL A 72 -2.74 -22.38 18.42
CA VAL A 72 -2.96 -20.93 18.46
C VAL A 72 -4.25 -20.60 17.72
N ARG A 73 -5.21 -19.99 18.42
CA ARG A 73 -6.51 -19.58 17.87
C ARG A 73 -6.60 -18.05 17.83
N PRO A 74 -6.52 -17.42 16.66
CA PRO A 74 -6.67 -15.98 16.57
C PRO A 74 -8.07 -15.52 16.99
N ALA A 75 -8.15 -14.45 17.78
CA ALA A 75 -9.42 -13.84 18.19
C ALA A 75 -9.95 -12.85 17.13
N ALA A 76 -9.06 -12.37 16.26
CA ALA A 76 -9.40 -11.51 15.12
C ALA A 76 -8.48 -11.78 13.95
N ALA A 77 -8.98 -11.52 12.75
CA ALA A 77 -8.17 -11.46 11.54
C ALA A 77 -8.53 -10.22 10.70
N VAL A 78 -7.52 -9.60 10.10
CA VAL A 78 -7.70 -8.51 9.13
C VAL A 78 -6.86 -8.81 7.90
N PHE A 79 -7.51 -8.77 6.74
CA PHE A 79 -6.86 -9.02 5.47
C PHE A 79 -7.04 -7.82 4.53
N GLY A 80 -5.91 -7.21 4.12
CA GLY A 80 -5.85 -6.28 3.00
C GLY A 80 -5.91 -7.05 1.69
N VAL A 81 -6.83 -6.74 0.81
CA VAL A 81 -7.05 -7.46 -0.44
C VAL A 81 -6.83 -6.52 -1.62
N ALA A 82 -6.01 -6.94 -2.57
CA ALA A 82 -5.84 -6.23 -3.84
C ALA A 82 -7.12 -6.34 -4.68
N GLY A 83 -8.02 -5.40 -4.51
CA GLY A 83 -9.30 -5.33 -5.18
C GLY A 83 -10.40 -4.69 -4.33
N PRO A 84 -11.56 -4.45 -4.93
CA PRO A 84 -12.68 -3.83 -4.23
C PRO A 84 -13.30 -4.77 -3.20
N VAL A 85 -13.56 -4.24 -2.02
CA VAL A 85 -14.31 -4.95 -0.96
C VAL A 85 -15.69 -4.32 -0.80
N ARG A 86 -16.75 -5.11 -0.95
CA ARG A 86 -18.13 -4.63 -0.80
C ARG A 86 -18.92 -5.60 0.08
N LYS A 87 -19.51 -5.08 1.15
CA LYS A 87 -20.34 -5.87 2.11
C LYS A 87 -19.64 -7.13 2.64
N GLY A 88 -18.34 -7.03 2.93
CA GLY A 88 -17.55 -8.16 3.45
C GLY A 88 -17.18 -9.21 2.39
N ILE A 89 -17.30 -8.87 1.10
CA ILE A 89 -16.92 -9.74 -0.01
C ILE A 89 -15.87 -9.02 -0.86
N ALA A 90 -14.81 -9.74 -1.25
CA ALA A 90 -13.77 -9.28 -2.14
C ALA A 90 -13.52 -10.27 -3.26
N THR A 91 -13.20 -9.76 -4.46
CA THR A 91 -12.59 -10.54 -5.54
C THR A 91 -11.16 -10.06 -5.70
N VAL A 92 -10.21 -10.99 -5.65
CA VAL A 92 -8.78 -10.64 -5.75
C VAL A 92 -8.44 -10.34 -7.20
N THR A 93 -7.83 -9.19 -7.46
CA THR A 93 -7.40 -8.79 -8.81
C THR A 93 -6.41 -9.80 -9.38
N ASN A 94 -6.65 -10.26 -10.62
CA ASN A 94 -5.84 -11.24 -11.34
C ASN A 94 -5.80 -12.65 -10.73
N LEU A 95 -6.74 -12.98 -9.85
CA LEU A 95 -6.95 -14.33 -9.31
C LEU A 95 -8.44 -14.69 -9.33
N PRO A 96 -8.79 -15.98 -9.44
CA PRO A 96 -10.19 -16.42 -9.38
C PRO A 96 -10.76 -16.42 -7.95
N TRP A 97 -10.03 -15.89 -6.98
CA TRP A 97 -10.40 -15.97 -5.57
C TRP A 97 -11.52 -14.99 -5.24
N ARG A 98 -12.57 -15.53 -4.64
CA ARG A 98 -13.65 -14.77 -4.03
C ARG A 98 -13.63 -15.02 -2.53
N LEU A 99 -13.33 -13.99 -1.77
CA LEU A 99 -13.24 -14.01 -0.32
C LEU A 99 -14.56 -13.50 0.29
N ASP A 100 -15.02 -14.13 1.36
CA ASP A 100 -16.20 -13.73 2.12
C ASP A 100 -15.89 -13.80 3.61
N GLU A 101 -16.05 -12.70 4.34
CA GLU A 101 -15.72 -12.58 5.77
C GLU A 101 -16.38 -13.67 6.62
N ARG A 102 -17.66 -13.95 6.35
CA ARG A 102 -18.44 -14.95 7.13
C ARG A 102 -17.97 -16.37 6.82
N ALA A 103 -17.65 -16.65 5.56
CA ALA A 103 -17.13 -17.94 5.16
C ALA A 103 -15.74 -18.17 5.76
N LEU A 104 -14.84 -17.17 5.66
CA LEU A 104 -13.51 -17.24 6.25
C LEU A 104 -13.57 -17.37 7.78
N SER A 105 -14.45 -16.61 8.44
CA SER A 105 -14.67 -16.74 9.90
C SER A 105 -14.98 -18.17 10.30
N ARG A 106 -15.92 -18.84 9.61
CA ARG A 106 -16.28 -20.23 9.88
C ARG A 106 -15.15 -21.21 9.57
N ARG A 107 -14.51 -21.06 8.40
CA ARG A 107 -13.45 -21.99 7.93
C ARG A 107 -12.18 -21.92 8.74
N LEU A 108 -11.75 -20.70 9.10
CA LEU A 108 -10.55 -20.49 9.91
C LEU A 108 -10.80 -20.62 11.42
N GLY A 109 -12.07 -20.69 11.85
CA GLY A 109 -12.43 -20.70 13.27
C GLY A 109 -12.12 -19.39 14.00
N ILE A 110 -12.10 -18.26 13.27
CA ILE A 110 -11.78 -16.93 13.80
C ILE A 110 -13.07 -16.12 13.91
N PRO A 111 -13.49 -15.67 15.11
CA PRO A 111 -14.79 -15.03 15.30
C PRO A 111 -14.92 -13.67 14.60
N ASN A 112 -13.81 -12.95 14.44
CA ASN A 112 -13.77 -11.60 13.89
C ASN A 112 -12.85 -11.56 12.68
N VAL A 113 -13.42 -11.63 11.49
CA VAL A 113 -12.69 -11.48 10.22
C VAL A 113 -13.15 -10.21 9.55
N LEU A 114 -12.20 -9.37 9.15
CA LEU A 114 -12.42 -8.16 8.36
C LEU A 114 -11.63 -8.27 7.05
N LEU A 115 -12.32 -8.10 5.94
CA LEU A 115 -11.72 -7.84 4.63
C LEU A 115 -11.76 -6.35 4.34
N THR A 116 -10.65 -5.81 3.86
CA THR A 116 -10.58 -4.43 3.43
C THR A 116 -9.66 -4.31 2.22
N ASN A 117 -9.70 -3.18 1.52
CA ASN A 117 -8.77 -2.95 0.43
C ASN A 117 -7.32 -2.87 0.95
N ASP A 118 -6.35 -3.34 0.14
CA ASP A 118 -4.92 -3.37 0.47
C ASP A 118 -4.36 -1.98 0.78
N LEU A 119 -4.83 -0.95 0.08
CA LEU A 119 -4.41 0.42 0.35
C LEU A 119 -4.97 0.97 1.68
N VAL A 120 -6.15 0.53 2.11
CA VAL A 120 -6.71 0.92 3.41
C VAL A 120 -5.82 0.44 4.55
N VAL A 121 -5.38 -0.83 4.50
CA VAL A 121 -4.43 -1.33 5.51
C VAL A 121 -3.07 -0.63 5.39
N ALA A 122 -2.57 -0.40 4.18
CA ALA A 122 -1.31 0.33 3.99
C ALA A 122 -1.40 1.76 4.54
N ALA A 123 -2.50 2.47 4.27
CA ALA A 123 -2.73 3.81 4.79
C ALA A 123 -2.77 3.83 6.33
N ARG A 124 -3.49 2.87 6.94
CA ARG A 124 -3.48 2.73 8.40
C ARG A 124 -2.08 2.44 8.92
N GLY A 125 -1.32 1.62 8.20
CA GLY A 125 0.06 1.26 8.53
C GLY A 125 1.00 2.44 8.55
N CYS A 126 0.84 3.42 7.65
CA CYS A 126 1.67 4.63 7.62
C CYS A 126 1.72 5.38 8.96
N LEU A 127 0.65 5.27 9.78
CA LEU A 127 0.60 5.87 11.12
C LEU A 127 1.30 5.03 12.21
N HIS A 128 1.71 3.81 11.89
CA HIS A 128 2.20 2.83 12.88
C HIS A 128 3.57 2.24 12.55
N VAL A 129 4.14 2.55 11.39
CA VAL A 129 5.52 2.13 11.03
C VAL A 129 6.53 2.73 11.99
N PRO A 130 7.66 2.02 12.24
CA PRO A 130 8.76 2.58 13.02
C PRO A 130 9.30 3.88 12.40
N PRO A 131 9.78 4.84 13.20
CA PRO A 131 10.34 6.10 12.67
C PRO A 131 11.47 5.90 11.64
N GLY A 132 12.29 4.85 11.78
CA GLY A 132 13.35 4.51 10.83
C GLY A 132 12.85 3.99 9.47
N SER A 133 11.55 3.72 9.34
CA SER A 133 10.89 3.29 8.11
C SER A 133 10.18 4.45 7.38
N ILE A 134 10.50 5.69 7.72
CA ILE A 134 9.92 6.91 7.11
C ILE A 134 11.06 7.81 6.65
N GLU A 135 11.14 8.06 5.36
CA GLU A 135 12.01 9.05 4.75
C GLU A 135 11.23 10.34 4.50
N VAL A 136 11.52 11.38 5.26
CA VAL A 136 10.89 12.69 5.11
C VAL A 136 11.58 13.43 3.97
N ILE A 137 10.81 13.85 2.96
CA ILE A 137 11.34 14.55 1.77
C ILE A 137 11.08 16.06 1.80
N THR A 138 10.35 16.55 2.80
CA THR A 138 10.13 17.98 3.09
C THR A 138 10.92 18.40 4.34
N GLU A 139 10.98 19.70 4.62
CA GLU A 139 11.62 20.21 5.86
C GLU A 139 10.87 19.78 7.13
N LYS A 140 9.54 19.78 7.07
CA LYS A 140 8.66 19.39 8.18
C LYS A 140 8.34 17.91 8.12
N LYS A 141 8.26 17.27 9.29
CA LYS A 141 7.80 15.89 9.44
C LYS A 141 6.27 15.82 9.48
N PRO A 142 5.65 14.73 8.97
CA PRO A 142 4.23 14.51 9.15
C PRO A 142 3.80 14.54 10.63
N THR A 143 2.68 15.21 10.88
CA THR A 143 2.05 15.34 12.22
C THR A 143 0.59 14.90 12.12
N PRO A 144 0.31 13.58 12.03
CA PRO A 144 -1.03 13.07 11.75
C PRO A 144 -2.06 13.42 12.85
N LYS A 145 -1.66 13.39 14.11
CA LYS A 145 -2.59 13.62 15.23
C LYS A 145 -3.22 15.02 15.15
N GLY A 146 -4.54 15.07 15.16
CA GLY A 146 -5.29 16.32 15.06
C GLY A 146 -5.55 16.80 13.64
N SER A 147 -5.10 16.09 12.61
CA SER A 147 -5.16 16.56 11.23
C SER A 147 -5.47 15.43 10.26
N ASN A 148 -6.05 15.76 9.11
CA ASN A 148 -6.22 14.80 8.04
C ASN A 148 -4.88 14.46 7.38
N VAL A 149 -4.80 13.26 6.85
CA VAL A 149 -3.62 12.71 6.18
C VAL A 149 -4.06 12.08 4.85
N ALA A 150 -3.23 12.20 3.84
CA ALA A 150 -3.41 11.52 2.56
C ALA A 150 -2.32 10.44 2.37
N VAL A 151 -2.69 9.39 1.66
CA VAL A 151 -1.75 8.31 1.27
C VAL A 151 -1.93 8.02 -0.21
N ILE A 152 -0.81 7.96 -0.92
CA ILE A 152 -0.78 7.66 -2.35
C ILE A 152 0.27 6.58 -2.62
N ALA A 153 -0.06 5.62 -3.47
CA ALA A 153 0.75 4.42 -3.69
C ALA A 153 0.85 4.08 -5.17
N ALA A 154 2.02 4.28 -5.76
CA ALA A 154 2.32 3.82 -7.12
C ALA A 154 3.00 2.44 -7.08
N GLY A 155 2.37 1.46 -7.71
CA GLY A 155 2.81 0.07 -7.81
C GLY A 155 2.35 -0.55 -9.13
N THR A 156 1.68 -1.70 -9.10
CA THR A 156 1.00 -2.29 -10.27
C THR A 156 -0.04 -1.33 -10.82
N GLY A 157 -0.79 -0.66 -9.93
CA GLY A 157 -1.71 0.44 -10.21
C GLY A 157 -1.36 1.68 -9.40
N LEU A 158 -2.29 2.64 -9.36
CA LEU A 158 -2.24 3.85 -8.53
C LEU A 158 -3.37 3.80 -7.50
N GLY A 159 -3.02 3.62 -6.24
CA GLY A 159 -3.98 3.65 -5.16
C GLY A 159 -3.93 4.97 -4.38
N GLU A 160 -5.09 5.40 -3.88
CA GLU A 160 -5.26 6.57 -3.02
C GLU A 160 -6.11 6.23 -1.81
N ALA A 161 -5.73 6.78 -0.66
CA ALA A 161 -6.51 6.68 0.56
C ALA A 161 -6.39 7.96 1.38
N ARG A 162 -7.37 8.15 2.25
CA ARG A 162 -7.43 9.28 3.17
C ARG A 162 -7.65 8.81 4.59
N LEU A 163 -7.07 9.53 5.52
CA LEU A 163 -7.18 9.32 6.95
C LEU A 163 -7.79 10.59 7.54
N ILE A 164 -9.07 10.55 7.85
CA ILE A 164 -9.83 11.69 8.36
C ILE A 164 -9.78 11.69 9.87
N TRP A 165 -9.35 12.78 10.47
CA TRP A 165 -9.31 12.94 11.93
C TRP A 165 -10.72 13.18 12.49
N THR A 166 -11.15 12.32 13.40
CA THR A 166 -12.51 12.36 13.99
C THR A 166 -12.55 12.95 15.40
N GLY A 167 -11.45 13.61 15.83
CA GLY A 167 -11.32 14.19 17.17
C GLY A 167 -10.51 13.32 18.13
N ASP A 168 -10.58 12.01 17.99
CA ASP A 168 -9.87 11.04 18.84
C ASP A 168 -9.01 10.04 18.06
N ARG A 169 -9.37 9.74 16.81
CA ARG A 169 -8.71 8.75 15.96
C ARG A 169 -8.84 9.12 14.47
N HIS A 170 -8.13 8.38 13.64
CA HIS A 170 -8.30 8.45 12.19
C HIS A 170 -9.27 7.40 11.67
N LEU A 171 -10.24 7.84 10.89
CA LEU A 171 -11.05 6.99 10.03
C LEU A 171 -10.31 6.83 8.69
N THR A 172 -9.98 5.60 8.32
CA THR A 172 -9.30 5.31 7.06
C THR A 172 -10.34 4.98 5.98
N LEU A 173 -10.27 5.70 4.87
CA LEU A 173 -11.19 5.54 3.74
C LEU A 173 -10.38 5.31 2.45
N ALA A 174 -10.74 4.29 1.68
CA ALA A 174 -10.23 4.08 0.33
C ALA A 174 -10.82 5.12 -0.64
N ALA A 175 -10.09 5.41 -1.70
CA ALA A 175 -10.57 6.14 -2.86
C ALA A 175 -10.04 5.43 -4.13
N GLU A 176 -10.81 5.52 -5.20
CA GLU A 176 -10.38 5.09 -6.54
C GLU A 176 -9.84 6.30 -7.34
N GLY A 177 -9.15 7.21 -6.64
CA GLY A 177 -8.65 8.46 -7.23
C GLY A 177 -7.62 8.25 -8.33
N GLY A 178 -6.88 7.13 -8.32
CA GLY A 178 -6.00 6.76 -9.41
C GLY A 178 -6.69 6.61 -10.77
N HIS A 179 -7.99 6.33 -10.76
CA HIS A 179 -8.83 6.27 -11.97
C HIS A 179 -9.46 7.61 -12.36
N ALA A 180 -9.19 8.71 -11.64
CA ALA A 180 -9.61 10.04 -12.08
C ALA A 180 -8.89 10.47 -13.36
N ASP A 181 -9.52 11.37 -14.12
CA ASP A 181 -9.00 11.90 -15.37
C ASP A 181 -7.63 12.55 -15.16
N PHE A 182 -6.67 12.20 -16.01
CA PHE A 182 -5.39 12.90 -16.05
C PHE A 182 -5.56 14.33 -16.51
N ALA A 183 -5.20 15.29 -15.66
CA ALA A 183 -5.23 16.71 -15.95
C ALA A 183 -3.83 17.23 -16.33
N PRO A 184 -3.51 17.44 -17.63
CA PRO A 184 -2.22 17.96 -18.05
C PRO A 184 -1.94 19.35 -17.50
N GLY A 185 -0.79 19.55 -16.84
CA GLY A 185 -0.35 20.82 -16.27
C GLY A 185 0.74 21.55 -17.08
N SER A 186 1.11 21.02 -18.24
CA SER A 186 2.15 21.62 -19.13
C SER A 186 1.95 21.22 -20.59
N PRO A 187 2.54 21.94 -21.55
CA PRO A 187 2.50 21.55 -22.97
C PRO A 187 2.98 20.12 -23.23
N LEU A 188 4.07 19.70 -22.60
CA LEU A 188 4.59 18.33 -22.70
C LEU A 188 3.57 17.29 -22.21
N GLN A 189 2.84 17.60 -21.14
CA GLN A 189 1.81 16.69 -20.61
C GLN A 189 0.55 16.67 -21.51
N ILE A 190 0.25 17.72 -22.26
CA ILE A 190 -0.79 17.71 -23.30
C ILE A 190 -0.38 16.79 -24.45
N GLU A 191 0.87 16.85 -24.90
CA GLU A 191 1.39 15.91 -25.90
C GLU A 191 1.35 14.44 -25.40
N LEU A 192 1.72 14.22 -24.14
CA LEU A 192 1.60 12.92 -23.51
C LEU A 192 0.13 12.45 -23.47
N TRP A 193 -0.80 13.34 -23.12
CA TRP A 193 -2.23 13.00 -23.10
C TRP A 193 -2.71 12.53 -24.48
N HIS A 194 -2.36 13.24 -25.57
CA HIS A 194 -2.67 12.81 -26.94
C HIS A 194 -2.07 11.44 -27.27
N PHE A 195 -0.81 11.20 -26.87
CA PHE A 195 -0.16 9.90 -27.06
C PHE A 195 -0.89 8.78 -26.33
N LEU A 196 -1.34 9.02 -25.11
CA LEU A 196 -2.09 8.04 -24.32
C LEU A 196 -3.53 7.87 -24.81
N ALA A 197 -4.20 8.92 -25.24
CA ALA A 197 -5.56 8.87 -25.79
C ALA A 197 -5.64 7.97 -27.05
N ASN A 198 -4.59 7.92 -27.87
CA ASN A 198 -4.50 6.98 -28.99
C ASN A 198 -4.44 5.51 -28.53
N ARG A 199 -3.96 5.23 -27.33
CA ARG A 199 -3.87 3.87 -26.73
C ARG A 199 -5.08 3.54 -25.86
N PHE A 200 -5.69 4.54 -25.25
CA PHE A 200 -6.81 4.46 -24.32
C PHE A 200 -7.88 5.47 -24.73
N PRO A 201 -8.62 5.21 -25.83
CA PRO A 201 -9.53 6.21 -26.41
C PRO A 201 -10.69 6.59 -25.50
N ASP A 202 -11.11 5.68 -24.62
CA ASP A 202 -12.25 5.94 -23.74
C ASP A 202 -11.87 6.77 -22.52
N HIS A 203 -10.64 6.58 -21.96
CA HIS A 203 -10.27 7.20 -20.71
C HIS A 203 -8.76 7.19 -20.43
N VAL A 204 -8.16 8.35 -20.19
CA VAL A 204 -6.79 8.51 -19.74
C VAL A 204 -6.79 8.93 -18.28
N SER A 205 -6.59 7.94 -17.39
CA SER A 205 -6.50 8.19 -15.94
C SER A 205 -5.08 8.48 -15.48
N TYR A 206 -4.93 8.98 -14.23
CA TYR A 206 -3.63 9.10 -13.57
C TYR A 206 -2.89 7.77 -13.50
N GLU A 207 -3.59 6.64 -13.27
CA GLU A 207 -2.98 5.31 -13.22
C GLU A 207 -2.31 4.91 -14.55
N ARG A 208 -2.82 5.40 -15.71
CA ARG A 208 -2.19 5.17 -17.02
C ARG A 208 -0.79 5.77 -17.13
N ILE A 209 -0.41 6.61 -16.15
CA ILE A 209 0.89 7.28 -16.05
C ILE A 209 1.63 6.82 -14.79
N LEU A 210 0.94 6.77 -13.65
CA LEU A 210 1.52 6.56 -12.32
C LEU A 210 1.40 5.10 -11.86
N SER A 211 1.84 4.20 -12.71
CA SER A 211 1.90 2.76 -12.42
C SER A 211 3.09 2.12 -13.13
N GLY A 212 3.33 0.83 -12.94
CA GLY A 212 4.35 0.10 -13.68
C GLY A 212 4.13 0.17 -15.19
N ASN A 213 2.90 -0.09 -15.64
CA ASN A 213 2.54 0.05 -17.05
C ASN A 213 2.65 1.51 -17.53
N GLY A 214 2.32 2.45 -16.66
CA GLY A 214 2.43 3.89 -16.93
C GLY A 214 3.89 4.34 -17.12
N LEU A 215 4.82 3.87 -16.29
CA LEU A 215 6.24 4.15 -16.47
C LEU A 215 6.75 3.63 -17.82
N GLY A 216 6.32 2.43 -18.22
CA GLY A 216 6.58 1.88 -19.55
C GLY A 216 6.01 2.75 -20.66
N ALA A 217 4.78 3.26 -20.52
CA ALA A 217 4.14 4.15 -21.49
C ALA A 217 4.86 5.51 -21.62
N LEU A 218 5.32 6.07 -20.50
CA LEU A 218 6.16 7.27 -20.50
C LEU A 218 7.49 7.05 -21.25
N TYR A 219 8.11 5.90 -21.01
CA TYR A 219 9.31 5.52 -21.75
C TYR A 219 9.04 5.46 -23.27
N ASP A 220 7.97 4.77 -23.70
CA ASP A 220 7.57 4.66 -25.11
C ASP A 220 7.33 6.04 -25.74
N PHE A 221 6.69 6.95 -24.99
CA PHE A 221 6.45 8.32 -25.43
C PHE A 221 7.74 9.07 -25.75
N PHE A 222 8.80 8.93 -24.94
CA PHE A 222 10.08 9.56 -25.21
C PHE A 222 10.93 8.79 -26.21
N ALA A 223 10.90 7.45 -26.17
CA ALA A 223 11.66 6.62 -27.11
C ALA A 223 11.19 6.82 -28.57
N SER A 224 9.89 6.99 -28.79
CA SER A 224 9.33 7.27 -30.13
C SER A 224 9.84 8.57 -30.78
N ARG A 225 10.40 9.47 -29.95
CA ARG A 225 10.95 10.78 -30.37
C ARG A 225 12.48 10.82 -30.40
N ALA A 226 13.15 9.80 -29.87
CA ALA A 226 14.59 9.80 -29.66
C ALA A 226 15.40 9.14 -30.78
N GLY A 227 14.76 8.60 -31.79
CA GLY A 227 15.40 7.81 -32.85
C GLY A 227 15.62 6.36 -32.46
N ARG A 228 16.61 5.68 -33.09
CA ARG A 228 16.81 4.25 -32.92
C ARG A 228 17.35 3.90 -31.54
N GLU A 229 16.69 2.95 -30.85
CA GLU A 229 17.12 2.39 -29.56
C GLU A 229 18.49 1.68 -29.67
N PRO A 230 19.45 1.95 -28.79
CA PRO A 230 20.71 1.21 -28.73
C PRO A 230 20.47 -0.29 -28.52
N ARG A 231 21.14 -1.14 -29.33
CA ARG A 231 20.93 -2.62 -29.29
C ARG A 231 21.05 -3.22 -27.90
N ALA A 232 22.01 -2.76 -27.09
CA ALA A 232 22.23 -3.27 -25.74
C ALA A 232 21.01 -2.98 -24.83
N ILE A 233 20.44 -1.77 -24.92
CA ILE A 233 19.26 -1.36 -24.15
C ILE A 233 18.02 -2.12 -24.62
N ALA A 234 17.81 -2.20 -25.95
CA ALA A 234 16.71 -2.97 -26.52
C ALA A 234 16.71 -4.45 -26.06
N LYS A 235 17.92 -5.06 -25.96
CA LYS A 235 18.07 -6.42 -25.45
C LYS A 235 17.67 -6.52 -24.00
N ARG A 236 18.12 -5.60 -23.13
CA ARG A 236 17.75 -5.59 -21.70
C ARG A 236 16.23 -5.42 -21.52
N LEU A 237 15.62 -4.46 -22.22
CA LEU A 237 14.18 -4.19 -22.16
C LEU A 237 13.30 -5.38 -22.57
N ALA A 238 13.84 -6.27 -23.44
CA ALA A 238 13.15 -7.49 -23.91
C ALA A 238 13.37 -8.70 -23.01
N GLN A 239 14.47 -8.78 -22.26
CA GLN A 239 14.89 -9.97 -21.53
C GLN A 239 14.77 -9.84 -20.01
N GLU A 240 14.76 -8.62 -19.46
CA GLU A 240 14.68 -8.32 -18.05
C GLU A 240 13.30 -7.71 -17.69
N ASP A 241 13.06 -7.45 -16.40
CA ASP A 241 11.91 -6.64 -15.98
C ASP A 241 12.05 -5.23 -16.57
N ARG A 242 11.20 -4.95 -17.56
CA ARG A 242 11.23 -3.71 -18.34
C ARG A 242 11.16 -2.47 -17.45
N ASN A 243 10.33 -2.47 -16.43
CA ASN A 243 10.14 -1.32 -15.55
C ASN A 243 11.33 -1.13 -14.62
N ALA A 244 11.98 -2.21 -14.18
CA ALA A 244 13.21 -2.15 -13.42
C ALA A 244 14.35 -1.56 -14.26
N VAL A 245 14.50 -2.00 -15.53
CA VAL A 245 15.49 -1.47 -16.48
C VAL A 245 15.26 0.02 -16.74
N ILE A 246 14.01 0.44 -17.00
CA ILE A 246 13.67 1.85 -17.24
C ILE A 246 14.02 2.69 -16.00
N SER A 247 13.64 2.21 -14.80
CA SER A 247 13.92 2.91 -13.55
C SER A 247 15.42 3.06 -13.33
N GLU A 248 16.20 1.98 -13.47
CA GLU A 248 17.65 2.00 -13.32
C GLU A 248 18.33 2.98 -14.28
N LEU A 249 18.06 2.82 -15.57
CA LEU A 249 18.66 3.68 -16.61
C LEU A 249 18.23 5.15 -16.48
N GLY A 250 17.00 5.38 -16.04
CA GLY A 250 16.46 6.71 -15.81
C GLY A 250 17.06 7.39 -14.58
N LEU A 251 17.15 6.67 -13.45
CA LEU A 251 17.71 7.18 -12.21
C LEU A 251 19.21 7.47 -12.33
N THR A 252 19.94 6.59 -13.03
CA THR A 252 21.40 6.76 -13.31
C THR A 252 21.69 7.72 -14.47
N ARG A 253 20.64 8.20 -15.18
CA ARG A 253 20.75 9.06 -16.38
C ARG A 253 21.57 8.46 -17.54
N GLN A 254 21.73 7.13 -17.56
CA GLN A 254 22.48 6.44 -18.60
C GLN A 254 21.75 6.36 -19.94
N HIS A 255 20.43 6.63 -19.94
CA HIS A 255 19.59 6.61 -21.13
C HIS A 255 18.59 7.76 -21.11
N ARG A 256 18.71 8.69 -22.09
CA ARG A 256 17.92 9.92 -22.13
C ARG A 256 16.40 9.69 -22.11
N PRO A 257 15.79 8.81 -22.94
CA PRO A 257 14.36 8.53 -22.86
C PRO A 257 13.91 8.01 -21.48
N ALA A 258 14.69 7.14 -20.85
CA ALA A 258 14.40 6.62 -19.50
C ALA A 258 14.51 7.74 -18.44
N ALA A 259 15.52 8.61 -18.53
CA ALA A 259 15.67 9.75 -17.62
C ALA A 259 14.49 10.72 -17.69
N LEU A 260 14.04 11.05 -18.91
CA LEU A 260 12.87 11.91 -19.13
C LEU A 260 11.58 11.24 -18.65
N ALA A 261 11.42 9.93 -18.84
CA ALA A 261 10.26 9.16 -18.34
C ALA A 261 10.19 9.20 -16.81
N VAL A 262 11.30 8.96 -16.13
CA VAL A 262 11.39 9.00 -14.66
C VAL A 262 11.14 10.42 -14.11
N ASP A 263 11.69 11.45 -14.75
CA ASP A 263 11.48 12.85 -14.33
C ASP A 263 10.00 13.25 -14.53
N LEU A 264 9.39 12.88 -15.67
CA LEU A 264 7.97 13.17 -15.91
C LEU A 264 7.04 12.37 -14.99
N PHE A 265 7.37 11.10 -14.69
CA PHE A 265 6.68 10.33 -13.68
C PHE A 265 6.68 11.03 -12.32
N ALA A 266 7.85 11.45 -11.84
CA ALA A 266 7.98 12.16 -10.57
C ALA A 266 7.19 13.49 -10.56
N SER A 267 7.21 14.24 -11.67
CA SER A 267 6.44 15.48 -11.81
C SER A 267 4.93 15.25 -11.76
N VAL A 268 4.39 14.29 -12.52
CA VAL A 268 2.96 13.97 -12.51
C VAL A 268 2.54 13.41 -11.15
N TYR A 269 3.41 12.59 -10.53
CA TYR A 269 3.14 12.04 -9.20
C TYR A 269 3.07 13.14 -8.14
N GLY A 270 3.97 14.11 -8.18
CA GLY A 270 3.92 15.29 -7.30
C GLY A 270 2.65 16.10 -7.52
N ALA A 271 2.26 16.32 -8.77
CA ALA A 271 1.04 17.06 -9.09
C ALA A 271 -0.20 16.36 -8.53
N GLU A 272 -0.36 15.02 -8.69
CA GLU A 272 -1.52 14.30 -8.17
C GLU A 272 -1.49 14.14 -6.65
N ALA A 273 -0.33 13.89 -6.05
CA ALA A 273 -0.19 13.93 -4.59
C ALA A 273 -0.61 15.29 -4.00
N GLY A 274 -0.30 16.38 -4.72
CA GLY A 274 -0.75 17.73 -4.35
C GLY A 274 -2.26 17.95 -4.54
N ASN A 275 -2.86 17.38 -5.59
CA ASN A 275 -4.30 17.39 -5.79
C ASN A 275 -5.02 16.65 -4.66
N LEU A 276 -4.54 15.46 -4.30
CA LEU A 276 -5.04 14.67 -3.20
C LEU A 276 -4.92 15.43 -1.87
N ALA A 277 -3.76 16.05 -1.60
CA ALA A 277 -3.55 16.86 -0.40
C ALA A 277 -4.55 18.02 -0.28
N LEU A 278 -4.86 18.69 -1.39
CA LEU A 278 -5.86 19.76 -1.43
C LEU A 278 -7.28 19.25 -1.18
N ARG A 279 -7.68 18.17 -1.87
CA ARG A 279 -9.03 17.58 -1.73
C ARG A 279 -9.33 17.15 -0.30
N GLU A 280 -8.32 16.59 0.37
CA GLU A 280 -8.46 16.05 1.72
C GLU A 280 -8.07 17.03 2.83
N MET A 281 -7.58 18.24 2.47
CA MET A 281 -6.97 19.16 3.44
C MET A 281 -5.96 18.44 4.35
N ALA A 282 -5.05 17.69 3.72
CA ALA A 282 -4.15 16.75 4.38
C ALA A 282 -2.97 17.47 5.06
N VAL A 283 -3.27 18.43 5.93
CA VAL A 283 -2.26 19.23 6.64
C VAL A 283 -1.43 18.42 7.63
N GLY A 284 -1.90 17.24 8.02
CA GLY A 284 -1.14 16.27 8.82
C GLY A 284 -0.04 15.55 8.06
N GLY A 285 -0.07 15.62 6.72
CA GLY A 285 0.96 15.11 5.82
C GLY A 285 0.44 14.22 4.72
N VAL A 286 1.30 14.01 3.71
CA VAL A 286 1.10 13.04 2.64
C VAL A 286 2.13 11.93 2.78
N PHE A 287 1.67 10.68 2.82
CA PHE A 287 2.55 9.52 2.80
C PHE A 287 2.54 8.88 1.42
N ILE A 288 3.74 8.66 0.89
CA ILE A 288 3.97 7.93 -0.34
C ILE A 288 4.35 6.50 0.01
N THR A 289 3.68 5.52 -0.57
CA THR A 289 4.01 4.10 -0.45
C THR A 289 3.97 3.43 -1.82
N GLY A 290 4.03 2.11 -1.89
CA GLY A 290 4.15 1.39 -3.15
C GLY A 290 5.60 1.34 -3.66
N ASN A 291 5.93 0.27 -4.38
CA ASN A 291 7.31 -0.02 -4.74
C ASN A 291 7.93 1.03 -5.68
N ILE A 292 7.14 1.50 -6.67
CA ILE A 292 7.62 2.48 -7.66
C ILE A 292 7.82 3.85 -7.00
N GLY A 293 6.87 4.27 -6.14
CA GLY A 293 6.98 5.52 -5.38
C GLY A 293 8.23 5.55 -4.51
N ARG A 294 8.50 4.48 -3.78
CA ARG A 294 9.71 4.33 -2.94
C ARG A 294 11.02 4.37 -3.73
N THR A 295 11.02 3.84 -4.94
CA THR A 295 12.22 3.77 -5.78
C THR A 295 12.50 5.10 -6.47
N ILE A 296 11.47 5.77 -6.99
CA ILE A 296 11.64 6.94 -7.86
C ILE A 296 11.66 8.24 -7.06
N ILE A 297 10.81 8.39 -6.05
CA ILE A 297 10.58 9.71 -5.45
C ILE A 297 11.77 10.22 -4.63
N PRO A 298 12.44 9.46 -3.75
CA PRO A 298 13.57 9.98 -2.99
C PRO A 298 14.67 10.60 -3.87
N PRO A 299 15.19 9.92 -4.93
CA PRO A 299 16.21 10.52 -5.81
C PRO A 299 15.66 11.60 -6.76
N ARG A 300 14.34 11.79 -6.87
CA ARG A 300 13.66 12.81 -7.68
C ARG A 300 12.79 13.74 -6.86
N ARG A 301 13.08 13.88 -5.57
CA ARG A 301 12.28 14.65 -4.60
C ARG A 301 12.03 16.08 -5.03
N GLU A 302 13.01 16.75 -5.63
CA GLU A 302 12.85 18.17 -6.06
C GLU A 302 11.82 18.28 -7.20
N VAL A 303 11.90 17.40 -8.20
CA VAL A 303 10.94 17.36 -9.32
C VAL A 303 9.53 17.09 -8.82
N PHE A 304 9.40 16.16 -7.87
CA PHE A 304 8.14 15.84 -7.22
C PHE A 304 7.59 17.03 -6.41
N LEU A 305 8.41 17.62 -5.53
CA LEU A 305 8.00 18.70 -4.64
C LEU A 305 7.65 19.98 -5.39
N ASP A 306 8.35 20.30 -6.47
CA ASP A 306 8.03 21.45 -7.33
C ASP A 306 6.62 21.30 -7.91
N ALA A 307 6.27 20.12 -8.45
CA ALA A 307 4.94 19.85 -8.98
C ALA A 307 3.86 19.77 -7.88
N PHE A 308 4.19 19.19 -6.73
CA PHE A 308 3.33 19.12 -5.55
C PHE A 308 2.92 20.52 -5.07
N ARG A 309 3.88 21.44 -4.99
CA ARG A 309 3.68 22.80 -4.50
C ARG A 309 3.02 23.74 -5.51
N LYS A 310 3.08 23.42 -6.80
CA LYS A 310 2.57 24.28 -7.89
C LYS A 310 1.04 24.27 -7.94
N LYS A 311 0.39 24.96 -6.99
CA LYS A 311 -1.08 25.06 -6.86
C LYS A 311 -1.57 26.51 -6.85
N GLY A 312 -0.95 27.38 -7.65
CA GLY A 312 -1.35 28.78 -7.82
C GLY A 312 -1.36 29.52 -6.47
N ARG A 313 -2.46 30.16 -6.14
CA ARG A 313 -2.61 30.92 -4.88
C ARG A 313 -2.46 30.08 -3.61
N LEU A 314 -2.62 28.75 -3.70
CA LEU A 314 -2.48 27.82 -2.58
C LEU A 314 -1.07 27.23 -2.45
N SER A 315 -0.09 27.64 -3.28
CA SER A 315 1.29 27.12 -3.24
C SER A 315 1.94 27.30 -1.86
N ARG A 316 1.61 28.39 -1.13
CA ARG A 316 2.11 28.59 0.23
C ARG A 316 1.58 27.54 1.22
N LEU A 317 0.28 27.23 1.16
CA LEU A 317 -0.31 26.15 1.96
C LEU A 317 0.37 24.81 1.63
N MET A 318 0.58 24.53 0.33
CA MET A 318 1.21 23.29 -0.10
C MET A 318 2.66 23.15 0.37
N ALA A 319 3.40 24.26 0.48
CA ALA A 319 4.76 24.25 1.01
C ALA A 319 4.82 23.87 2.50
N ASP A 320 3.74 24.11 3.24
CA ASP A 320 3.61 23.77 4.66
C ASP A 320 3.19 22.32 4.91
N ILE A 321 2.66 21.62 3.91
CA ILE A 321 2.23 20.22 4.04
C ILE A 321 3.43 19.28 3.99
N PRO A 322 3.67 18.48 5.04
CA PRO A 322 4.77 17.53 5.05
C PRO A 322 4.52 16.37 4.08
N VAL A 323 5.58 15.91 3.44
CA VAL A 323 5.57 14.70 2.59
C VAL A 323 6.64 13.74 3.05
N ALA A 324 6.28 12.47 3.14
CA ALA A 324 7.20 11.40 3.52
C ALA A 324 6.97 10.13 2.71
N VAL A 325 8.06 9.41 2.47
CA VAL A 325 8.05 8.09 1.82
C VAL A 325 8.14 7.01 2.89
N VAL A 326 7.19 6.08 2.90
CA VAL A 326 7.22 4.91 3.78
C VAL A 326 8.05 3.82 3.11
N THR A 327 9.18 3.47 3.71
CA THR A 327 10.15 2.51 3.15
C THR A 327 9.88 1.07 3.59
N ASP A 328 9.06 0.84 4.63
CA ASP A 328 8.75 -0.48 5.14
C ASP A 328 7.85 -1.27 4.15
N PRO A 329 8.32 -2.42 3.64
CA PRO A 329 7.54 -3.24 2.72
C PRO A 329 6.34 -3.94 3.39
N PHE A 330 6.29 -3.97 4.73
CA PHE A 330 5.24 -4.62 5.53
C PHE A 330 4.18 -3.61 6.02
N VAL A 331 4.16 -2.40 5.47
CA VAL A 331 3.21 -1.34 5.89
C VAL A 331 1.75 -1.82 5.90
N GLY A 332 1.33 -2.64 4.94
CA GLY A 332 -0.01 -3.23 4.90
C GLY A 332 -0.28 -4.18 6.08
N VAL A 333 0.69 -5.05 6.40
CA VAL A 333 0.61 -5.98 7.56
C VAL A 333 0.55 -5.19 8.88
N ILE A 334 1.38 -4.14 9.00
CA ILE A 334 1.38 -3.26 10.19
C ILE A 334 0.02 -2.59 10.38
N GLY A 335 -0.58 -2.12 9.28
CA GLY A 335 -1.90 -1.51 9.33
C GLY A 335 -3.01 -2.50 9.63
N ALA A 336 -2.98 -3.70 9.06
CA ALA A 336 -3.91 -4.77 9.36
C ALA A 336 -3.86 -5.15 10.85
N LEU A 337 -2.64 -5.21 11.44
CA LEU A 337 -2.46 -5.45 12.87
C LEU A 337 -3.06 -4.33 13.74
N ALA A 338 -2.88 -3.07 13.35
CA ALA A 338 -3.48 -1.94 14.05
C ALA A 338 -5.01 -2.00 14.00
N MET A 339 -5.59 -2.30 12.84
CA MET A 339 -7.05 -2.44 12.68
C MET A 339 -7.61 -3.63 13.48
N ALA A 340 -6.92 -4.77 13.51
CA ALA A 340 -7.33 -5.93 14.32
C ALA A 340 -7.31 -5.64 15.82
N ARG A 341 -6.36 -4.85 16.29
CA ARG A 341 -6.32 -4.36 17.68
C ARG A 341 -7.52 -3.47 18.01
N ASP A 342 -7.88 -2.58 17.10
CA ASP A 342 -9.06 -1.72 17.25
C ASP A 342 -10.34 -2.56 17.37
N ILE A 343 -10.48 -3.64 16.58
CA ILE A 343 -11.60 -4.58 16.67
C ILE A 343 -11.66 -5.22 18.07
N LEU A 344 -10.52 -5.72 18.57
CA LEU A 344 -10.48 -6.37 19.89
C LEU A 344 -10.72 -5.39 21.05
N ALA A 345 -10.25 -4.14 20.94
CA ALA A 345 -10.46 -3.10 21.95
C ALA A 345 -11.94 -2.69 22.02
N ASN A 346 -12.61 -2.53 20.88
CA ASN A 346 -14.03 -2.16 20.81
C ASN A 346 -14.93 -3.26 21.40
N GLN A 347 -14.57 -4.53 21.27
CA GLN A 347 -15.31 -5.64 21.89
C GLN A 347 -15.18 -5.64 23.42
N GLY A 348 -14.03 -5.25 23.97
CA GLY A 348 -13.83 -5.07 25.40
C GLY A 348 -14.68 -3.94 25.98
N ALA A 349 -14.98 -2.90 25.17
CA ALA A 349 -15.79 -1.75 25.59
C ALA A 349 -17.31 -2.04 25.56
N ILE A 350 -17.76 -3.00 24.74
CA ILE A 350 -19.19 -3.38 24.58
C ILE A 350 -19.63 -4.45 25.59
N ALA A 351 -18.71 -5.17 26.25
CA ALA A 351 -19.05 -6.12 27.29
C ALA A 351 -19.72 -5.35 28.45
N PRO A 352 -21.02 -5.66 28.82
CA PRO A 352 -21.67 -4.97 29.92
C PRO A 352 -20.86 -5.20 31.19
N LYS A 353 -20.46 -4.11 31.86
CA LYS A 353 -19.91 -4.18 33.22
C LYS A 353 -20.92 -4.97 34.03
N ARG A 354 -20.61 -6.23 34.38
CA ARG A 354 -21.39 -6.97 35.36
C ARG A 354 -21.47 -6.10 36.60
N ARG A 355 -22.65 -5.53 36.86
CA ARG A 355 -22.93 -4.86 38.13
C ARG A 355 -22.63 -5.89 39.21
N ALA A 356 -21.64 -5.63 40.03
CA ALA A 356 -21.46 -6.34 41.28
C ALA A 356 -22.78 -6.18 42.05
N ARG A 357 -23.50 -7.29 42.26
CA ARG A 357 -24.63 -7.32 43.19
C ARG A 357 -24.01 -7.12 44.57
N ALA A 358 -24.35 -5.98 45.20
CA ALA A 358 -24.19 -5.80 46.63
C ALA A 358 -25.10 -6.73 47.39
#